data_fdaf70aac006a4815131a7d7cf96736a
#
_entry.id   fdaf70aac006a4815131a7d7cf96736a
#
_cell.length_a   1.000
_cell.length_b   1.000
_cell.length_c   1.000
_cell.angle_alpha   90.00
_cell.angle_beta   90.00
_cell.angle_gamma   90.00
#
_symmetry.space_group_name_H-M   'P 1'
#
loop_
_entity.id
_entity.type
_entity.pdbx_description
1 polymer ?
#
loop_
_entity_poly.entity_id
_entity_poly.type
_entity_poly.pdbx_seq_one_letter_code
_entity_poly.pdbx_strand_id
1 'polypeptide(L)'
;WTEKGWNQAMREGNYDRSREHLNFEIRPGGMVAPIDKSRPLTRRMAENLASRGIKDPNEGLAEPRFRTVVNFIFGGSTERMRELAFGNQKVDFESKEGNEHIRRMPEIEKWAQDIYRFVADKYGEENIVSFIVHCDEKNPHAHCALLPIDKDKKFAFKKIFHGQNRIDYKNYLLSLHDELAKVNEKWGLTRGV
;
A
#
# COMPACT_ATOMS: atom_id res chain seq x y z
N TRP A 1 4.36 9.53 -3.66
CA TRP A 1 4.20 10.52 -4.75
C TRP A 1 5.18 11.67 -4.57
N THR A 2 5.76 12.15 -5.65
CA THR A 2 6.41 13.46 -5.67
C THR A 2 5.34 14.52 -5.93
N GLU A 3 5.59 15.78 -5.55
CA GLU A 3 4.67 16.88 -5.84
C GLU A 3 4.36 16.99 -7.34
N LYS A 4 5.36 16.78 -8.21
CA LYS A 4 5.17 16.73 -9.67
C LYS A 4 4.26 15.58 -10.10
N GLY A 5 4.46 14.38 -9.56
CA GLY A 5 3.61 13.22 -9.86
C GLY A 5 2.19 13.40 -9.36
N TRP A 6 2.03 14.03 -8.20
CA TRP A 6 0.72 14.39 -7.65
C TRP A 6 -0.02 15.37 -8.58
N ASN A 7 0.63 16.46 -8.97
CA ASN A 7 0.03 17.44 -9.86
C ASN A 7 -0.33 16.88 -11.25
N GLN A 8 0.40 15.88 -11.74
CA GLN A 8 0.07 15.16 -12.95
C GLN A 8 -1.17 14.29 -12.76
N ALA A 9 -1.21 13.48 -11.71
CA ALA A 9 -2.33 12.62 -11.38
C ALA A 9 -3.64 13.41 -11.20
N MET A 10 -3.58 14.57 -10.56
CA MET A 10 -4.72 15.48 -10.40
C MET A 10 -5.26 16.00 -11.73
N ARG A 11 -4.39 16.24 -12.71
CA ARG A 11 -4.81 16.65 -14.08
C ARG A 11 -5.44 15.51 -14.86
N GLU A 12 -4.95 14.28 -14.69
CA GLU A 12 -5.45 13.08 -15.37
C GLU A 12 -6.82 12.61 -14.86
N GLY A 13 -7.31 13.20 -13.78
CA GLY A 13 -8.73 13.14 -13.47
C GLY A 13 -9.24 12.00 -12.60
N ASN A 14 -8.38 11.19 -12.02
CA ASN A 14 -8.81 10.05 -11.19
C ASN A 14 -8.96 10.38 -9.70
N TYR A 15 -8.55 11.58 -9.28
CA TYR A 15 -8.48 11.99 -7.88
C TYR A 15 -9.40 13.15 -7.58
N ASP A 16 -10.03 13.11 -6.43
CA ASP A 16 -10.81 14.19 -5.86
C ASP A 16 -9.94 15.04 -4.93
N ARG A 17 -9.58 16.23 -5.38
CA ARG A 17 -8.71 17.13 -4.63
C ARG A 17 -9.30 17.55 -3.29
N SER A 18 -10.62 17.66 -3.21
CA SER A 18 -11.31 18.05 -1.98
C SER A 18 -11.23 16.97 -0.89
N ARG A 19 -10.89 15.71 -1.25
CA ARG A 19 -10.70 14.59 -0.32
C ARG A 19 -9.22 14.21 -0.09
N GLU A 20 -8.26 14.94 -0.67
CA GLU A 20 -6.82 14.65 -0.50
C GLU A 20 -6.41 14.59 0.98
N HIS A 21 -7.01 15.45 1.82
CA HIS A 21 -6.76 15.53 3.25
C HIS A 21 -7.14 14.25 4.02
N LEU A 22 -7.91 13.34 3.42
CA LEU A 22 -8.32 12.06 3.99
C LEU A 22 -7.28 10.97 3.79
N ASN A 23 -6.33 11.15 2.87
CA ASN A 23 -5.25 10.21 2.63
C ASN A 23 -4.30 10.16 3.83
N PHE A 24 -3.75 8.99 4.09
CA PHE A 24 -2.83 8.81 5.22
C PHE A 24 -1.80 7.71 4.94
N GLU A 25 -0.77 7.66 5.77
CA GLU A 25 0.19 6.57 5.74
C GLU A 25 0.20 5.81 7.09
N ILE A 26 0.57 4.54 7.03
CA ILE A 26 0.90 3.75 8.21
C ILE A 26 2.43 3.70 8.31
N ARG A 27 2.95 4.16 9.45
CA ARG A 27 4.38 4.15 9.79
C ARG A 27 4.73 2.94 10.66
N PRO A 28 6.02 2.64 10.83
CA PRO A 28 6.49 1.58 11.72
C PRO A 28 5.79 1.59 13.07
N GLY A 29 5.45 0.39 13.57
CA GLY A 29 4.61 0.23 14.76
C GLY A 29 3.11 0.35 14.50
N GLY A 30 2.67 0.44 13.21
CA GLY A 30 1.26 0.57 12.86
C GLY A 30 0.67 1.96 13.12
N MET A 31 1.50 2.99 13.18
CA MET A 31 1.08 4.35 13.53
C MET A 31 0.45 5.07 12.34
N VAL A 32 -0.77 5.54 12.50
CA VAL A 32 -1.46 6.39 11.52
C VAL A 32 -0.84 7.78 11.50
N ALA A 33 -0.46 8.28 10.33
CA ALA A 33 0.15 9.59 10.17
C ALA A 33 -0.25 10.25 8.84
N PRO A 34 -0.16 11.58 8.73
CA PRO A 34 -0.23 12.26 7.44
C PRO A 34 0.88 11.76 6.50
N ILE A 35 0.60 11.74 5.19
CA ILE A 35 1.59 11.33 4.19
C ILE A 35 2.77 12.31 4.20
N ASP A 36 3.97 11.79 4.37
CA ASP A 36 5.21 12.57 4.21
C ASP A 36 5.58 12.67 2.73
N LYS A 37 5.11 13.74 2.08
CA LYS A 37 5.38 14.03 0.66
C LYS A 37 6.83 14.44 0.38
N SER A 38 7.61 14.80 1.40
CA SER A 38 9.03 15.14 1.26
C SER A 38 9.92 13.92 1.03
N ARG A 39 9.40 12.72 1.29
CA ARG A 39 10.11 11.45 1.17
C ARG A 39 9.46 10.56 0.10
N PRO A 40 9.79 10.74 -1.19
CA PRO A 40 9.33 9.86 -2.25
C PRO A 40 9.87 8.44 -2.06
N LEU A 41 9.23 7.45 -2.69
CA LEU A 41 9.53 6.03 -2.52
C LEU A 41 11.02 5.70 -2.71
N THR A 42 11.65 6.29 -3.71
CA THR A 42 13.09 6.09 -3.98
C THR A 42 13.97 6.53 -2.81
N ARG A 43 13.65 7.65 -2.18
CA ARG A 43 14.35 8.13 -1.00
C ARG A 43 14.10 7.22 0.21
N ARG A 44 12.85 6.82 0.45
CA ARG A 44 12.49 5.90 1.55
C ARG A 44 13.23 4.57 1.42
N MET A 45 13.33 4.04 0.19
CA MET A 45 14.08 2.83 -0.10
C MET A 45 15.58 3.02 0.19
N ALA A 46 16.19 4.09 -0.33
CA ALA A 46 17.61 4.36 -0.11
C ALA A 46 17.96 4.51 1.39
N GLU A 47 17.14 5.25 2.15
CA GLU A 47 17.31 5.43 3.60
C GLU A 47 17.17 4.10 4.34
N ASN A 48 16.18 3.26 3.97
CA ASN A 48 15.97 1.94 4.56
C ASN A 48 17.19 1.02 4.34
N LEU A 49 17.64 0.91 3.09
CA LEU A 49 18.78 0.07 2.74
C LEU A 49 20.07 0.55 3.44
N ALA A 50 20.33 1.86 3.45
CA ALA A 50 21.49 2.45 4.11
C ALA A 50 21.49 2.16 5.61
N SER A 51 20.36 2.34 6.29
CA SER A 51 20.24 2.08 7.74
C SER A 51 20.49 0.62 8.13
N ARG A 52 20.29 -0.30 7.19
CA ARG A 52 20.46 -1.75 7.38
C ARG A 52 21.80 -2.29 6.84
N GLY A 53 22.60 -1.44 6.18
CA GLY A 53 23.85 -1.84 5.52
C GLY A 53 23.62 -2.78 4.33
N ILE A 54 22.49 -2.62 3.62
CA ILE A 54 22.12 -3.45 2.47
C ILE A 54 22.37 -2.63 1.19
N LYS A 55 23.09 -3.21 0.24
CA LYS A 55 23.35 -2.60 -1.07
C LYS A 55 22.18 -2.86 -2.04
N ASP A 56 21.77 -1.82 -2.78
CA ASP A 56 20.84 -2.00 -3.89
C ASP A 56 21.54 -2.79 -5.02
N PRO A 57 21.03 -3.95 -5.43
CA PRO A 57 21.64 -4.75 -6.49
C PRO A 57 21.54 -4.11 -7.88
N ASN A 58 20.72 -3.07 -8.03
CA ASN A 58 20.60 -2.29 -9.27
C ASN A 58 21.50 -1.05 -9.29
N GLU A 59 22.19 -0.73 -8.17
CA GLU A 59 23.04 0.43 -8.09
C GLU A 59 24.16 0.39 -9.15
N GLY A 60 24.27 1.47 -9.93
CA GLY A 60 25.27 1.58 -11.01
C GLY A 60 24.95 0.82 -12.28
N LEU A 61 23.80 0.13 -12.38
CA LEU A 61 23.34 -0.49 -13.61
C LEU A 61 22.64 0.54 -14.50
N ALA A 62 22.91 0.49 -15.82
CA ALA A 62 22.21 1.33 -16.80
C ALA A 62 20.71 1.01 -16.84
N GLU A 63 20.36 -0.27 -16.67
CA GLU A 63 18.97 -0.73 -16.56
C GLU A 63 18.82 -1.67 -15.36
N PRO A 64 17.72 -1.55 -14.58
CA PRO A 64 17.43 -2.43 -13.47
C PRO A 64 17.26 -3.89 -13.95
N ARG A 65 17.98 -4.81 -13.31
CA ARG A 65 17.91 -6.26 -13.60
C ARG A 65 17.22 -7.05 -12.49
N PHE A 66 17.18 -6.49 -11.30
CA PHE A 66 16.64 -7.14 -10.11
C PHE A 66 15.32 -6.49 -9.69
N ARG A 67 14.38 -7.31 -9.24
CA ARG A 67 13.13 -6.83 -8.61
C ARG A 67 13.44 -6.47 -7.17
N THR A 68 13.56 -5.18 -6.91
CA THR A 68 13.90 -4.64 -5.59
C THR A 68 12.71 -4.08 -4.84
N VAL A 69 11.55 -3.95 -5.48
CA VAL A 69 10.29 -3.52 -4.86
C VAL A 69 9.15 -4.41 -5.34
N VAL A 70 8.28 -4.80 -4.42
CA VAL A 70 6.99 -5.42 -4.68
C VAL A 70 5.91 -4.45 -4.25
N ASN A 71 4.99 -4.13 -5.16
CA ASN A 71 3.84 -3.29 -4.86
C ASN A 71 2.61 -4.16 -4.65
N PHE A 72 1.98 -4.03 -3.50
CA PHE A 72 0.67 -4.58 -3.21
C PHE A 72 -0.37 -3.48 -3.26
N ILE A 73 -1.56 -3.85 -3.75
CA ILE A 73 -2.77 -3.03 -3.63
C ILE A 73 -3.77 -3.84 -2.82
N PHE A 74 -4.22 -3.30 -1.72
CA PHE A 74 -5.22 -3.89 -0.85
C PHE A 74 -6.51 -3.09 -0.91
N GLY A 75 -7.62 -3.78 -1.07
CA GLY A 75 -8.95 -3.18 -1.14
C GLY A 75 -10.01 -4.26 -1.07
N GLY A 76 -11.21 -3.91 -1.46
CA GLY A 76 -12.36 -4.81 -1.50
C GLY A 76 -13.49 -4.24 -2.35
N SER A 77 -14.73 -4.69 -2.09
CA SER A 77 -15.87 -4.13 -2.78
C SER A 77 -15.99 -2.63 -2.55
N THR A 78 -16.32 -1.89 -3.59
CA THR A 78 -16.41 -0.43 -3.57
C THR A 78 -17.34 0.06 -2.45
N GLU A 79 -18.50 -0.56 -2.30
CA GLU A 79 -19.46 -0.20 -1.27
C GLU A 79 -18.87 -0.32 0.13
N ARG A 80 -18.27 -1.48 0.45
CA ARG A 80 -17.73 -1.72 1.79
C ARG A 80 -16.52 -0.85 2.09
N MET A 81 -15.62 -0.65 1.12
CA MET A 81 -14.47 0.23 1.29
C MET A 81 -14.89 1.69 1.51
N ARG A 82 -15.92 2.17 0.80
CA ARG A 82 -16.50 3.50 1.02
C ARG A 82 -17.16 3.63 2.39
N GLU A 83 -17.87 2.61 2.83
CA GLU A 83 -18.46 2.59 4.18
C GLU A 83 -17.39 2.64 5.27
N LEU A 84 -16.30 1.86 5.15
CA LEU A 84 -15.16 1.91 6.06
C LEU A 84 -14.48 3.28 6.08
N ALA A 85 -14.37 3.94 4.92
CA ALA A 85 -13.68 5.21 4.79
C ALA A 85 -14.51 6.41 5.21
N PHE A 86 -15.82 6.40 4.92
CA PHE A 86 -16.68 7.59 5.03
C PHE A 86 -17.95 7.37 5.86
N GLY A 87 -18.26 6.12 6.27
CA GLY A 87 -19.49 5.81 6.99
C GLY A 87 -20.73 6.21 6.17
N ASN A 88 -21.69 6.85 6.84
CA ASN A 88 -22.95 7.32 6.23
C ASN A 88 -22.85 8.74 5.63
N GLN A 89 -21.65 9.32 5.51
CA GLN A 89 -21.47 10.66 4.96
C GLN A 89 -21.82 10.66 3.47
N LYS A 90 -22.48 11.72 3.01
CA LYS A 90 -22.82 11.90 1.59
C LYS A 90 -21.58 12.42 0.85
N VAL A 91 -20.90 11.55 0.13
CA VAL A 91 -19.74 11.88 -0.71
C VAL A 91 -20.19 11.93 -2.17
N ASP A 92 -19.88 13.02 -2.85
CA ASP A 92 -20.05 13.09 -4.31
C ASP A 92 -18.81 12.50 -4.99
N PHE A 93 -18.92 11.28 -5.49
CA PHE A 93 -17.83 10.58 -6.17
C PHE A 93 -17.66 10.95 -7.64
N GLU A 94 -18.61 11.70 -8.20
CA GLU A 94 -18.54 12.17 -9.58
C GLU A 94 -17.95 13.59 -9.67
N SER A 95 -18.08 14.36 -8.59
CA SER A 95 -17.40 15.65 -8.45
C SER A 95 -15.97 15.48 -7.92
N LYS A 96 -15.09 16.39 -8.31
CA LYS A 96 -13.71 16.50 -7.80
C LYS A 96 -13.54 17.65 -6.80
N GLU A 97 -14.64 18.27 -6.45
CA GLU A 97 -14.75 19.43 -5.58
C GLU A 97 -15.97 19.27 -4.67
N GLY A 98 -16.01 20.03 -3.57
CA GLY A 98 -17.17 20.10 -2.68
C GLY A 98 -17.24 19.01 -1.60
N ASN A 99 -16.24 18.14 -1.49
CA ASN A 99 -16.15 17.10 -0.46
C ASN A 99 -15.21 17.48 0.70
N GLU A 100 -14.83 18.75 0.86
CA GLU A 100 -13.90 19.22 1.91
C GLU A 100 -14.44 18.99 3.31
N HIS A 101 -15.76 18.88 3.48
CA HIS A 101 -16.46 18.64 4.73
C HIS A 101 -16.40 17.16 5.17
N ILE A 102 -16.04 16.24 4.26
CA ILE A 102 -15.97 14.80 4.55
C ILE A 102 -14.83 14.52 5.52
N ARG A 103 -15.08 13.62 6.46
CA ARG A 103 -14.12 13.17 7.45
C ARG A 103 -13.82 11.69 7.28
N ARG A 104 -12.57 11.32 7.45
CA ARG A 104 -12.15 9.92 7.47
C ARG A 104 -12.66 9.24 8.73
N MET A 105 -13.24 8.05 8.56
CA MET A 105 -13.74 7.24 9.66
C MET A 105 -12.59 6.45 10.31
N PRO A 106 -12.66 6.20 11.65
CA PRO A 106 -11.67 5.37 12.33
C PRO A 106 -11.59 3.94 11.80
N GLU A 107 -12.65 3.44 11.18
CA GLU A 107 -12.75 2.09 10.64
C GLU A 107 -11.74 1.84 9.54
N ILE A 108 -11.55 2.77 8.60
CA ILE A 108 -10.55 2.61 7.52
C ILE A 108 -9.12 2.66 8.08
N GLU A 109 -8.88 3.42 9.14
CA GLU A 109 -7.58 3.45 9.80
C GLU A 109 -7.25 2.11 10.48
N LYS A 110 -8.21 1.54 11.21
CA LYS A 110 -8.06 0.23 11.87
C LYS A 110 -7.91 -0.89 10.86
N TRP A 111 -8.69 -0.86 9.77
CA TRP A 111 -8.52 -1.80 8.66
C TRP A 111 -7.11 -1.71 8.08
N ALA A 112 -6.63 -0.53 7.79
CA ALA A 112 -5.29 -0.32 7.25
C ALA A 112 -4.19 -0.80 8.21
N GLN A 113 -4.36 -0.58 9.53
CA GLN A 113 -3.45 -1.10 10.55
C GLN A 113 -3.42 -2.62 10.59
N ASP A 114 -4.56 -3.30 10.41
CA ASP A 114 -4.61 -4.77 10.36
C ASP A 114 -3.92 -5.31 9.10
N ILE A 115 -4.14 -4.68 7.94
CA ILE A 115 -3.45 -5.04 6.70
C ILE A 115 -1.94 -4.79 6.82
N TYR A 116 -1.55 -3.65 7.39
CA TYR A 116 -0.14 -3.34 7.65
C TYR A 116 0.51 -4.41 8.53
N ARG A 117 -0.16 -4.80 9.63
CA ARG A 117 0.31 -5.84 10.54
C ARG A 117 0.44 -7.19 9.85
N PHE A 118 -0.56 -7.55 9.03
CA PHE A 118 -0.50 -8.76 8.20
C PHE A 118 0.76 -8.80 7.31
N VAL A 119 1.07 -7.69 6.64
CA VAL A 119 2.28 -7.58 5.80
C VAL A 119 3.55 -7.63 6.64
N ALA A 120 3.58 -6.91 7.77
CA ALA A 120 4.71 -6.85 8.68
C ALA A 120 5.04 -8.23 9.27
N ASP A 121 4.03 -8.97 9.73
CA ASP A 121 4.20 -10.31 10.30
C ASP A 121 4.68 -11.33 9.26
N LYS A 122 4.23 -11.18 8.02
CA LYS A 122 4.57 -12.13 6.95
C LYS A 122 5.95 -11.86 6.31
N TYR A 123 6.34 -10.61 6.17
CA TYR A 123 7.52 -10.22 5.37
C TYR A 123 8.59 -9.45 6.16
N GLY A 124 8.32 -9.11 7.41
CA GLY A 124 9.15 -8.24 8.23
C GLY A 124 8.77 -6.77 8.08
N GLU A 125 8.51 -6.09 9.19
CA GLU A 125 8.14 -4.67 9.20
C GLU A 125 9.22 -3.79 8.58
N GLU A 126 10.48 -4.13 8.80
CA GLU A 126 11.64 -3.43 8.25
C GLU A 126 11.72 -3.46 6.72
N ASN A 127 10.98 -4.35 6.07
CA ASN A 127 10.90 -4.44 4.62
C ASN A 127 9.80 -3.54 4.01
N ILE A 128 8.90 -2.99 4.84
CA ILE A 128 7.86 -2.06 4.39
C ILE A 128 8.46 -0.66 4.29
N VAL A 129 8.58 -0.13 3.08
CA VAL A 129 9.11 1.23 2.85
C VAL A 129 8.03 2.28 2.66
N SER A 130 6.82 1.85 2.33
CA SER A 130 5.67 2.74 2.18
C SER A 130 4.38 1.95 2.35
N PHE A 131 3.45 2.49 3.11
CA PHE A 131 2.08 1.99 3.22
C PHE A 131 1.14 3.19 3.25
N ILE A 132 0.46 3.44 2.14
CA ILE A 132 -0.37 4.63 1.92
C ILE A 132 -1.79 4.21 1.61
N VAL A 133 -2.75 4.86 2.25
CA VAL A 133 -4.18 4.66 2.00
C VAL A 133 -4.72 5.87 1.25
N HIS A 134 -5.30 5.60 0.10
CA HIS A 134 -5.97 6.58 -0.74
C HIS A 134 -7.47 6.59 -0.46
N CYS A 135 -7.97 7.74 -0.04
CA CYS A 135 -9.39 8.00 0.18
C CYS A 135 -9.94 9.05 -0.81
N ASP A 136 -9.11 9.54 -1.70
CA ASP A 136 -9.42 10.57 -2.70
C ASP A 136 -9.76 10.00 -4.08
N GLU A 137 -9.72 8.69 -4.23
CA GLU A 137 -10.16 7.98 -5.43
C GLU A 137 -11.60 7.45 -5.30
N LYS A 138 -12.16 6.90 -6.40
CA LYS A 138 -13.52 6.33 -6.40
C LYS A 138 -13.67 5.15 -5.45
N ASN A 139 -12.63 4.36 -5.29
CA ASN A 139 -12.60 3.22 -4.36
C ASN A 139 -11.42 3.38 -3.39
N PRO A 140 -11.66 3.58 -2.10
CA PRO A 140 -10.59 3.62 -1.11
C PRO A 140 -9.77 2.32 -1.10
N HIS A 141 -8.45 2.44 -1.06
CA HIS A 141 -7.53 1.30 -1.09
C HIS A 141 -6.17 1.66 -0.51
N ALA A 142 -5.37 0.64 -0.19
CA ALA A 142 -4.02 0.82 0.32
C ALA A 142 -2.98 0.36 -0.70
N HIS A 143 -1.91 1.13 -0.84
CA HIS A 143 -0.69 0.76 -1.54
C HIS A 143 0.40 0.44 -0.55
N CYS A 144 1.03 -0.72 -0.69
CA CYS A 144 2.19 -1.10 0.11
C CYS A 144 3.37 -1.39 -0.82
N ALA A 145 4.47 -0.67 -0.61
CA ALA A 145 5.75 -0.95 -1.26
C ALA A 145 6.64 -1.71 -0.29
N LEU A 146 7.01 -2.93 -0.68
CA LEU A 146 7.77 -3.89 0.11
C LEU A 146 9.10 -4.21 -0.59
N LEU A 147 10.19 -4.24 0.18
CA LEU A 147 11.47 -4.77 -0.28
C LEU A 147 11.47 -6.29 -0.11
N PRO A 148 11.70 -7.09 -1.17
CA PRO A 148 11.76 -8.54 -1.08
C PRO A 148 13.11 -9.01 -0.52
N ILE A 149 13.39 -8.65 0.74
CA ILE A 149 14.65 -8.94 1.44
C ILE A 149 14.40 -10.07 2.42
N ASP A 150 15.25 -11.10 2.39
CA ASP A 150 15.17 -12.25 3.30
C ASP A 150 15.87 -11.98 4.63
N LYS A 151 15.77 -12.96 5.55
CA LYS A 151 16.42 -12.91 6.87
C LYS A 151 17.94 -12.77 6.84
N ASP A 152 18.58 -13.13 5.71
CA ASP A 152 20.00 -13.00 5.50
C ASP A 152 20.38 -11.63 4.91
N LYS A 153 19.45 -10.68 4.92
CA LYS A 153 19.58 -9.32 4.38
C LYS A 153 19.90 -9.27 2.88
N LYS A 154 19.37 -10.23 2.12
CA LYS A 154 19.58 -10.31 0.66
C LYS A 154 18.26 -10.13 -0.08
N PHE A 155 18.31 -9.42 -1.21
CA PHE A 155 17.20 -9.38 -2.13
C PHE A 155 16.92 -10.78 -2.70
N ALA A 156 15.74 -11.30 -2.41
CA ALA A 156 15.37 -12.70 -2.66
C ALA A 156 13.96 -12.85 -3.25
N PHE A 157 13.58 -11.99 -4.21
CA PHE A 157 12.23 -11.98 -4.79
C PHE A 157 11.74 -13.37 -5.20
N LYS A 158 12.56 -14.13 -5.93
CA LYS A 158 12.18 -15.48 -6.39
C LYS A 158 11.91 -16.42 -5.22
N LYS A 159 12.76 -16.39 -4.19
CA LYS A 159 12.64 -17.24 -3.01
C LYS A 159 11.37 -16.93 -2.19
N ILE A 160 11.02 -15.64 -2.07
CA ILE A 160 9.89 -15.17 -1.24
C ILE A 160 8.57 -15.33 -1.97
N PHE A 161 8.51 -15.00 -3.26
CA PHE A 161 7.25 -14.85 -4.00
C PHE A 161 7.05 -15.85 -5.14
N HIS A 162 8.11 -16.26 -5.83
CA HIS A 162 7.97 -16.97 -7.09
C HIS A 162 8.05 -18.50 -6.95
N GLY A 163 8.81 -19.00 -5.96
CA GLY A 163 9.14 -20.41 -5.90
C GLY A 163 10.02 -20.87 -7.08
N GLN A 164 10.00 -22.16 -7.38
CA GLN A 164 10.83 -22.75 -8.41
C GLN A 164 10.21 -22.68 -9.82
N ASN A 165 8.89 -22.59 -9.89
CA ASN A 165 8.15 -22.63 -11.16
C ASN A 165 6.85 -21.82 -11.10
N ARG A 166 6.15 -21.75 -12.24
CA ARG A 166 4.90 -21.00 -12.37
C ARG A 166 3.75 -21.53 -11.50
N ILE A 167 3.76 -22.82 -11.20
CA ILE A 167 2.73 -23.45 -10.35
C ILE A 167 2.93 -23.00 -8.90
N ASP A 168 4.17 -23.02 -8.42
CA ASP A 168 4.52 -22.53 -7.08
C ASP A 168 4.08 -21.08 -6.90
N TYR A 169 4.37 -20.24 -7.88
CA TYR A 169 3.96 -18.84 -7.86
C TYR A 169 2.44 -18.68 -7.80
N LYS A 170 1.70 -19.43 -8.64
CA LYS A 170 0.24 -19.41 -8.61
C LYS A 170 -0.30 -19.85 -7.24
N ASN A 171 0.20 -20.96 -6.72
CA ASN A 171 -0.23 -21.48 -5.43
C ASN A 171 0.07 -20.50 -4.29
N TYR A 172 1.23 -19.86 -4.34
CA TYR A 172 1.59 -18.82 -3.38
C TYR A 172 0.61 -17.64 -3.42
N LEU A 173 0.26 -17.14 -4.60
CA LEU A 173 -0.71 -16.06 -4.73
C LEU A 173 -2.09 -16.48 -4.21
N LEU A 174 -2.55 -17.68 -4.50
CA LEU A 174 -3.82 -18.19 -3.98
C LEU A 174 -3.81 -18.24 -2.44
N SER A 175 -2.75 -18.78 -1.84
CA SER A 175 -2.62 -18.83 -0.37
C SER A 175 -2.58 -17.42 0.25
N LEU A 176 -1.92 -16.46 -0.41
CA LEU A 176 -1.89 -15.08 0.04
C LEU A 176 -3.29 -14.44 0.04
N HIS A 177 -4.09 -14.71 -0.99
CA HIS A 177 -5.47 -14.27 -1.06
C HIS A 177 -6.34 -14.91 0.05
N ASP A 178 -6.14 -16.20 0.35
CA ASP A 178 -6.87 -16.89 1.40
C ASP A 178 -6.49 -16.37 2.80
N GLU A 179 -5.22 -16.10 3.04
CA GLU A 179 -4.74 -15.51 4.30
C GLU A 179 -5.28 -14.08 4.47
N LEU A 180 -5.24 -13.27 3.41
CA LEU A 180 -5.78 -11.91 3.43
C LEU A 180 -7.30 -11.90 3.67
N ALA A 181 -8.03 -12.85 3.10
CA ALA A 181 -9.47 -12.99 3.32
C ALA A 181 -9.81 -13.18 4.79
N LYS A 182 -9.01 -13.96 5.54
CA LYS A 182 -9.17 -14.14 6.99
C LYS A 182 -9.00 -12.83 7.76
N VAL A 183 -8.02 -12.00 7.37
CA VAL A 183 -7.81 -10.68 7.99
C VAL A 183 -9.00 -9.76 7.70
N ASN A 184 -9.53 -9.85 6.49
CA ASN A 184 -10.61 -9.00 6.00
C ASN A 184 -12.01 -9.40 6.48
N GLU A 185 -12.19 -10.63 6.99
CA GLU A 185 -13.49 -11.17 7.39
C GLU A 185 -14.22 -10.28 8.40
N LYS A 186 -13.53 -9.85 9.46
CA LYS A 186 -14.08 -8.95 10.48
C LYS A 186 -14.47 -7.57 9.96
N TRP A 187 -13.93 -7.19 8.80
CA TRP A 187 -14.24 -5.93 8.13
C TRP A 187 -15.38 -6.05 7.13
N GLY A 188 -15.99 -7.26 7.01
CA GLY A 188 -17.07 -7.52 6.06
C GLY A 188 -16.61 -7.51 4.59
N LEU A 189 -15.31 -7.77 4.36
CA LEU A 189 -14.71 -7.88 3.04
C LEU A 189 -14.52 -9.36 2.71
N THR A 190 -15.11 -9.80 1.63
CA THR A 190 -15.04 -11.19 1.16
C THR A 190 -13.87 -11.38 0.20
N ARG A 191 -13.40 -12.62 0.08
CA ARG A 191 -12.42 -13.01 -0.91
C ARG A 191 -12.95 -12.71 -2.32
N GLY A 192 -12.18 -11.97 -3.12
CA GLY A 192 -12.45 -11.82 -4.54
C GLY A 192 -12.27 -13.14 -5.29
N VAL A 193 -13.00 -13.30 -6.39
CA VAL A 193 -12.90 -14.47 -7.30
C VAL A 193 -11.67 -14.38 -8.18
#